data_256b99c9ddcbab4d3a85fce2dec3769f
#
_entry.id   256b99c9ddcbab4d3a85fce2dec3769f
#
_cell.length_a   1.000
_cell.length_b   1.000
_cell.length_c   1.000
_cell.angle_alpha   90.00
_cell.angle_beta   90.00
_cell.angle_gamma   90.00
#
_symmetry.space_group_name_H-M   'P 1'
#
loop_
_entity.id
_entity.type
_entity.pdbx_description
1 polymer ?
#
loop_
_entity_poly.entity_id
_entity_poly.type
_entity_poly.pdbx_seq_one_letter_code
_entity_poly.pdbx_strand_id
1 'polypeptide(L)'
;FLGASGLKPQQVALFEDLVCAMMLHIRQQAQAQLPEAITQAVIGRPINFQGLGGDEANTQAQGILERAAKRAGFKDVVFQYEPVAAGLDYEATLQEEKRVLVVDIGGGTTDCSLLLMGPHWRSRLDREASLLGHSGCRIGGNDLDIALAFKNLMPLLGMGGETEKGIALPILPWWNAVAINDVPAQSDFYSSANGRLLNDLVRDAREPEKVALLQKVWRQRLSYRLVRS
;
A
#
# COMPACT_ATOMS: atom_id res chain seq x y z
N PHE A 1 -5.75 4.14 6.64
CA PHE A 1 -5.70 4.89 7.92
C PHE A 1 -6.63 6.11 7.90
N LEU A 2 -6.67 6.93 6.83
CA LEU A 2 -7.45 8.18 6.80
C LEU A 2 -8.96 7.97 7.00
N GLY A 3 -9.51 6.85 6.55
CA GLY A 3 -10.92 6.46 6.73
C GLY A 3 -11.18 5.57 7.95
N ALA A 4 -10.22 5.39 8.86
CA ALA A 4 -10.42 4.57 10.05
C ALA A 4 -11.43 5.21 11.00
N SER A 5 -12.36 4.42 11.53
CA SER A 5 -13.33 4.87 12.54
C SER A 5 -12.65 5.07 13.90
N GLY A 6 -13.19 6.01 14.69
CA GLY A 6 -12.74 6.24 16.06
C GLY A 6 -11.35 6.88 16.20
N LEU A 7 -10.85 7.55 15.15
CA LEU A 7 -9.60 8.31 15.24
C LEU A 7 -9.74 9.44 16.28
N LYS A 8 -8.76 9.53 17.19
CA LYS A 8 -8.65 10.65 18.11
C LYS A 8 -8.18 11.91 17.37
N PRO A 9 -8.57 13.12 17.83
CA PRO A 9 -8.14 14.38 17.19
C PRO A 9 -6.63 14.48 16.94
N GLN A 10 -5.80 13.97 17.86
CA GLN A 10 -4.35 13.96 17.71
C GLN A 10 -3.87 13.04 16.58
N GLN A 11 -4.57 11.92 16.34
CA GLN A 11 -4.25 11.01 15.24
C GLN A 11 -4.64 11.63 13.90
N VAL A 12 -5.80 12.29 13.83
CA VAL A 12 -6.23 13.05 12.64
C VAL A 12 -5.21 14.14 12.31
N ALA A 13 -4.77 14.92 13.32
CA ALA A 13 -3.76 15.96 13.15
C ALA A 13 -2.43 15.38 12.64
N LEU A 14 -1.96 14.27 13.21
CA LEU A 14 -0.74 13.60 12.76
C LEU A 14 -0.83 13.16 11.28
N PHE A 15 -1.94 12.55 10.88
CA PHE A 15 -2.13 12.14 9.48
C PHE A 15 -2.19 13.36 8.55
N GLU A 16 -2.88 14.42 8.96
CA GLU A 16 -2.93 15.67 8.20
C GLU A 16 -1.54 16.29 8.05
N ASP A 17 -0.71 16.29 9.09
CA ASP A 17 0.66 16.79 9.06
C ASP A 17 1.55 15.96 8.12
N LEU A 18 1.46 14.63 8.19
CA LEU A 18 2.24 13.74 7.30
C LEU A 18 1.86 13.95 5.83
N VAL A 19 0.57 14.00 5.53
CA VAL A 19 0.09 14.22 4.16
C VAL A 19 0.46 15.64 3.68
N CYS A 20 0.32 16.65 4.52
CA CYS A 20 0.72 18.02 4.22
C CYS A 20 2.22 18.10 3.89
N ALA A 21 3.08 17.46 4.70
CA ALA A 21 4.53 17.46 4.46
C ALA A 21 4.88 16.80 3.12
N MET A 22 4.23 15.68 2.78
CA MET A 22 4.41 15.01 1.50
C MET A 22 3.95 15.88 0.32
N MET A 23 2.75 16.46 0.41
CA MET A 23 2.22 17.34 -0.64
C MET A 23 3.06 18.61 -0.82
N LEU A 24 3.56 19.19 0.28
CA LEU A 24 4.45 20.34 0.24
C LEU A 24 5.76 20.00 -0.47
N HIS A 25 6.34 18.84 -0.17
CA HIS A 25 7.55 18.38 -0.85
C HIS A 25 7.33 18.20 -2.36
N ILE A 26 6.26 17.52 -2.76
CA ILE A 26 5.91 17.33 -4.18
C ILE A 26 5.72 18.68 -4.88
N ARG A 27 4.97 19.60 -4.25
CA ARG A 27 4.75 20.95 -4.79
C ARG A 27 6.06 21.72 -4.95
N GLN A 28 6.98 21.64 -3.98
CA GLN A 28 8.29 22.29 -4.07
C GLN A 28 9.14 21.73 -5.22
N GLN A 29 9.14 20.39 -5.40
CA GLN A 29 9.86 19.77 -6.52
C GLN A 29 9.28 20.18 -7.88
N ALA A 30 7.97 20.22 -8.01
CA ALA A 30 7.31 20.65 -9.24
C ALA A 30 7.53 22.16 -9.49
N GLN A 31 7.44 23.00 -8.46
CA GLN A 31 7.67 24.44 -8.54
C GLN A 31 9.09 24.79 -8.99
N ALA A 32 10.08 23.97 -8.62
CA ALA A 32 11.46 24.18 -9.06
C ALA A 32 11.66 24.00 -10.58
N GLN A 33 10.71 23.36 -11.26
CA GLN A 33 10.75 23.07 -12.70
C GLN A 33 9.85 24.01 -13.53
N LEU A 34 9.00 24.82 -12.88
CA LEU A 34 8.01 25.65 -13.54
C LEU A 34 8.16 27.12 -13.10
N PRO A 35 8.10 28.07 -14.05
CA PRO A 35 8.20 29.50 -13.74
C PRO A 35 6.94 30.04 -13.06
N GLU A 36 5.78 29.41 -13.30
CA GLU A 36 4.49 29.86 -12.77
C GLU A 36 4.19 29.22 -11.42
N ALA A 37 3.49 29.95 -10.56
CA ALA A 37 3.13 29.46 -9.24
C ALA A 37 2.11 28.31 -9.33
N ILE A 38 2.46 27.15 -8.75
CA ILE A 38 1.57 26.00 -8.68
C ILE A 38 0.59 26.21 -7.52
N THR A 39 -0.65 26.53 -7.86
CA THR A 39 -1.72 26.82 -6.88
C THR A 39 -2.91 25.88 -6.97
N GLN A 40 -2.94 25.02 -7.99
CA GLN A 40 -4.04 24.06 -8.22
C GLN A 40 -3.54 22.64 -8.08
N ALA A 41 -4.40 21.74 -7.60
CA ALA A 41 -4.12 20.32 -7.53
C ALA A 41 -5.35 19.49 -7.88
N VAL A 42 -5.14 18.42 -8.65
CA VAL A 42 -6.08 17.31 -8.77
C VAL A 42 -5.54 16.17 -7.94
N ILE A 43 -6.33 15.69 -6.98
CA ILE A 43 -5.94 14.63 -6.05
C ILE A 43 -6.74 13.37 -6.39
N GLY A 44 -6.04 12.29 -6.67
CA GLY A 44 -6.65 10.97 -6.81
C GLY A 44 -7.27 10.51 -5.49
N ARG A 45 -8.45 9.90 -5.57
CA ARG A 45 -9.08 9.25 -4.44
C ARG A 45 -9.68 7.91 -4.85
N PRO A 46 -9.66 6.90 -3.99
CA PRO A 46 -10.43 5.69 -4.24
C PRO A 46 -11.93 6.01 -4.23
N ILE A 47 -12.75 5.14 -4.77
CA ILE A 47 -14.21 5.26 -4.70
C ILE A 47 -14.64 5.23 -3.24
N ASN A 48 -14.14 4.26 -2.48
CA ASN A 48 -14.30 4.18 -1.04
C ASN A 48 -12.93 4.11 -0.36
N PHE A 49 -12.68 5.00 0.60
CA PHE A 49 -11.54 4.85 1.48
C PHE A 49 -11.73 3.62 2.36
N GLN A 50 -10.67 2.84 2.52
CA GLN A 50 -10.71 1.63 3.36
C GLN A 50 -10.98 1.99 4.82
N GLY A 51 -12.03 1.38 5.37
CA GLY A 51 -12.48 1.57 6.75
C GLY A 51 -13.87 0.96 6.95
N LEU A 52 -14.28 0.81 8.20
CA LEU A 52 -15.60 0.26 8.56
C LEU A 52 -16.73 1.32 8.53
N GLY A 53 -16.44 2.54 8.08
CA GLY A 53 -17.28 3.71 8.30
C GLY A 53 -18.14 4.21 7.13
N GLY A 54 -18.12 3.57 5.96
CA GLY A 54 -18.95 3.99 4.81
C GLY A 54 -18.73 5.46 4.40
N ASP A 55 -19.82 6.20 4.19
CA ASP A 55 -19.79 7.61 3.73
C ASP A 55 -19.10 8.57 4.71
N GLU A 56 -19.22 8.32 6.01
CA GLU A 56 -18.55 9.12 7.05
C GLU A 56 -17.03 8.98 6.95
N ALA A 57 -16.52 7.76 6.72
CA ALA A 57 -15.11 7.50 6.53
C ALA A 57 -14.57 8.18 5.25
N ASN A 58 -15.36 8.17 4.18
CA ASN A 58 -15.04 8.86 2.92
C ASN A 58 -14.94 10.37 3.14
N THR A 59 -15.92 10.95 3.83
CA THR A 59 -15.96 12.39 4.14
C THR A 59 -14.79 12.79 5.03
N GLN A 60 -14.49 12.02 6.07
CA GLN A 60 -13.36 12.27 6.96
C GLN A 60 -12.03 12.24 6.19
N ALA A 61 -11.78 11.18 5.42
CA ALA A 61 -10.54 11.01 4.68
C ALA A 61 -10.34 12.11 3.62
N GLN A 62 -11.39 12.44 2.87
CA GLN A 62 -11.35 13.53 1.89
C GLN A 62 -11.10 14.87 2.57
N GLY A 63 -11.75 15.15 3.71
CA GLY A 63 -11.53 16.37 4.47
C GLY A 63 -10.10 16.52 4.98
N ILE A 64 -9.46 15.41 5.42
CA ILE A 64 -8.04 15.42 5.82
C ILE A 64 -7.15 15.77 4.62
N LEU A 65 -7.37 15.14 3.47
CA LEU A 65 -6.60 15.40 2.25
C LEU A 65 -6.76 16.85 1.78
N GLU A 66 -7.98 17.38 1.80
CA GLU A 66 -8.26 18.76 1.38
C GLU A 66 -7.58 19.77 2.29
N ARG A 67 -7.68 19.61 3.61
CA ARG A 67 -6.99 20.51 4.56
C ARG A 67 -5.48 20.43 4.42
N ALA A 68 -4.93 19.22 4.27
CA ALA A 68 -3.51 19.02 4.06
C ALA A 68 -3.01 19.72 2.77
N ALA A 69 -3.77 19.60 1.68
CA ALA A 69 -3.45 20.25 0.41
C ALA A 69 -3.49 21.78 0.52
N LYS A 70 -4.51 22.34 1.18
CA LYS A 70 -4.61 23.79 1.43
C LYS A 70 -3.43 24.29 2.28
N ARG A 71 -3.05 23.56 3.33
CA ARG A 71 -1.87 23.87 4.16
C ARG A 71 -0.56 23.75 3.39
N ALA A 72 -0.47 22.83 2.41
CA ALA A 72 0.67 22.74 1.51
C ALA A 72 0.73 23.88 0.47
N GLY A 73 -0.28 24.77 0.43
CA GLY A 73 -0.31 25.99 -0.37
C GLY A 73 -1.06 25.86 -1.69
N PHE A 74 -1.84 24.81 -1.90
CA PHE A 74 -2.79 24.75 -3.00
C PHE A 74 -4.03 25.58 -2.65
N LYS A 75 -4.51 26.39 -3.59
CA LYS A 75 -5.70 27.22 -3.43
C LYS A 75 -6.94 26.48 -3.89
N ASP A 76 -6.83 25.84 -5.05
CA ASP A 76 -7.90 25.08 -5.69
C ASP A 76 -7.54 23.60 -5.66
N VAL A 77 -8.43 22.81 -5.09
CA VAL A 77 -8.25 21.37 -4.94
C VAL A 77 -9.48 20.67 -5.50
N VAL A 78 -9.27 19.78 -6.45
CA VAL A 78 -10.29 18.94 -7.05
C VAL A 78 -9.95 17.48 -6.79
N PHE A 79 -10.95 16.66 -6.47
CA PHE A 79 -10.77 15.23 -6.34
C PHE A 79 -11.24 14.49 -7.58
N GLN A 80 -10.48 13.49 -8.00
CA GLN A 80 -10.85 12.61 -9.10
C GLN A 80 -10.79 11.16 -8.64
N TYR A 81 -11.77 10.36 -9.02
CA TYR A 81 -11.72 8.93 -8.78
C TYR A 81 -10.54 8.28 -9.52
N GLU A 82 -9.72 7.52 -8.79
CA GLU A 82 -8.54 6.84 -9.35
C GLU A 82 -8.86 5.97 -10.56
N PRO A 83 -9.93 5.12 -10.55
CA PRO A 83 -10.29 4.33 -11.74
C PRO A 83 -10.71 5.18 -12.95
N VAL A 84 -11.31 6.36 -12.71
CA VAL A 84 -11.61 7.28 -13.82
C VAL A 84 -10.31 7.86 -14.37
N ALA A 85 -9.41 8.31 -13.50
CA ALA A 85 -8.11 8.85 -13.91
C ALA A 85 -7.28 7.82 -14.69
N ALA A 86 -7.25 6.56 -14.23
CA ALA A 86 -6.58 5.46 -14.93
C ALA A 86 -7.15 5.17 -16.33
N GLY A 87 -8.45 5.43 -16.53
CA GLY A 87 -9.13 5.20 -17.82
C GLY A 87 -9.11 6.37 -18.80
N LEU A 88 -8.59 7.56 -18.41
CA LEU A 88 -8.72 8.78 -19.24
C LEU A 88 -8.05 8.67 -20.61
N ASP A 89 -6.86 8.09 -20.69
CA ASP A 89 -6.16 7.90 -21.96
C ASP A 89 -6.93 6.96 -22.90
N TYR A 90 -7.49 5.88 -22.34
CA TYR A 90 -8.35 4.98 -23.11
C TYR A 90 -9.63 5.69 -23.53
N GLU A 91 -10.29 6.43 -22.64
CA GLU A 91 -11.50 7.20 -22.96
C GLU A 91 -11.26 8.19 -24.11
N ALA A 92 -10.07 8.80 -24.17
CA ALA A 92 -9.71 9.73 -25.23
C ALA A 92 -9.75 9.08 -26.65
N THR A 93 -9.56 7.78 -26.75
CA THR A 93 -9.59 7.02 -28.01
C THR A 93 -11.00 6.63 -28.45
N LEU A 94 -11.99 6.64 -27.55
CA LEU A 94 -13.33 6.16 -27.83
C LEU A 94 -14.11 7.12 -28.73
N GLN A 95 -14.82 6.59 -29.70
CA GLN A 95 -15.73 7.35 -30.58
C GLN A 95 -17.20 7.23 -30.15
N GLU A 96 -17.52 6.27 -29.29
CA GLU A 96 -18.84 6.00 -28.73
C GLU A 96 -18.75 5.67 -27.26
N GLU A 97 -19.88 5.68 -26.55
CA GLU A 97 -19.93 5.28 -25.15
C GLU A 97 -19.71 3.76 -25.02
N LYS A 98 -18.84 3.38 -24.09
CA LYS A 98 -18.57 1.97 -23.74
C LYS A 98 -18.62 1.73 -22.24
N ARG A 99 -19.00 0.50 -21.89
CA ARG A 99 -18.78 -0.03 -20.53
C ARG A 99 -17.35 -0.53 -20.44
N VAL A 100 -16.59 0.05 -19.53
CA VAL A 100 -15.17 -0.25 -19.36
C VAL A 100 -14.94 -0.78 -17.95
N LEU A 101 -14.34 -1.96 -17.83
CA LEU A 101 -13.85 -2.48 -16.57
C LEU A 101 -12.41 -2.01 -16.40
N VAL A 102 -12.19 -1.19 -15.37
CA VAL A 102 -10.85 -0.81 -14.92
C VAL A 102 -10.46 -1.72 -13.77
N VAL A 103 -9.32 -2.40 -13.90
CA VAL A 103 -8.72 -3.23 -12.86
C VAL A 103 -7.43 -2.56 -12.45
N ASP A 104 -7.38 -2.06 -11.22
CA ASP A 104 -6.21 -1.42 -10.63
C ASP A 104 -5.59 -2.36 -9.59
N ILE A 105 -4.37 -2.81 -9.84
CA ILE A 105 -3.60 -3.67 -8.94
C ILE A 105 -2.47 -2.84 -8.37
N GLY A 106 -2.74 -2.23 -7.22
CA GLY A 106 -1.76 -1.45 -6.49
C GLY A 106 -0.81 -2.31 -5.65
N GLY A 107 0.02 -1.66 -4.83
CA GLY A 107 0.94 -2.37 -3.93
C GLY A 107 0.25 -3.13 -2.79
N GLY A 108 -0.90 -2.65 -2.32
CA GLY A 108 -1.62 -3.23 -1.16
C GLY A 108 -3.10 -3.50 -1.40
N THR A 109 -3.64 -3.13 -2.56
CA THR A 109 -5.05 -3.34 -2.92
C THR A 109 -5.20 -3.73 -4.38
N THR A 110 -6.29 -4.39 -4.68
CA THR A 110 -6.79 -4.60 -6.04
C THR A 110 -8.20 -4.06 -6.09
N ASP A 111 -8.43 -3.10 -6.98
CA ASP A 111 -9.70 -2.42 -7.15
C ASP A 111 -10.24 -2.64 -8.56
N CYS A 112 -11.52 -3.01 -8.68
CA CYS A 112 -12.22 -3.21 -9.93
C CYS A 112 -13.38 -2.22 -10.02
N SER A 113 -13.46 -1.45 -11.11
CA SER A 113 -14.49 -0.46 -11.31
C SER A 113 -15.09 -0.58 -12.70
N LEU A 114 -16.41 -0.70 -12.78
CA LEU A 114 -17.15 -0.71 -14.05
C LEU A 114 -17.68 0.70 -14.32
N LEU A 115 -17.24 1.29 -15.42
CA LEU A 115 -17.49 2.69 -15.77
C LEU A 115 -18.13 2.81 -17.15
N LEU A 116 -18.94 3.85 -17.31
CA LEU A 116 -19.27 4.39 -18.64
C LEU A 116 -18.18 5.37 -19.05
N MET A 117 -17.59 5.17 -20.21
CA MET A 117 -16.55 6.01 -20.79
C MET A 117 -16.87 6.34 -22.24
N GLY A 118 -16.50 7.55 -22.67
CA GLY A 118 -16.70 7.98 -24.07
C GLY A 118 -16.80 9.48 -24.22
N PRO A 119 -17.08 9.97 -25.45
CA PRO A 119 -17.07 11.40 -25.77
C PRO A 119 -17.96 12.26 -24.87
N HIS A 120 -19.11 11.72 -24.47
CA HIS A 120 -20.06 12.40 -23.59
C HIS A 120 -19.51 12.68 -22.20
N TRP A 121 -18.61 11.84 -21.70
CA TRP A 121 -18.06 11.93 -20.35
C TRP A 121 -16.79 12.81 -20.24
N ARG A 122 -16.05 13.02 -21.32
CA ARG A 122 -14.75 13.71 -21.32
C ARG A 122 -14.76 15.10 -20.72
N SER A 123 -15.84 15.85 -20.91
CA SER A 123 -15.98 17.25 -20.42
C SER A 123 -16.66 17.35 -19.07
N ARG A 124 -17.08 16.22 -18.48
CA ARG A 124 -17.77 16.21 -17.19
C ARG A 124 -16.79 16.11 -16.03
N LEU A 125 -16.84 17.06 -15.12
CA LEU A 125 -16.10 17.02 -13.86
C LEU A 125 -16.74 16.02 -12.89
N ASP A 126 -18.09 15.99 -12.84
CA ASP A 126 -18.82 15.01 -12.06
C ASP A 126 -18.94 13.71 -12.86
N ARG A 127 -18.32 12.66 -12.32
CA ARG A 127 -18.25 11.33 -12.92
C ARG A 127 -19.01 10.27 -12.12
N GLU A 128 -19.73 10.67 -11.07
CA GLU A 128 -20.43 9.73 -10.20
C GLU A 128 -21.44 8.89 -10.98
N ALA A 129 -22.21 9.52 -11.85
CA ALA A 129 -23.16 8.84 -12.72
C ALA A 129 -22.53 7.90 -13.76
N SER A 130 -21.24 8.01 -14.04
CA SER A 130 -20.51 7.08 -14.91
C SER A 130 -20.09 5.80 -14.22
N LEU A 131 -20.08 5.77 -12.88
CA LEU A 131 -19.71 4.60 -12.11
C LEU A 131 -20.90 3.64 -11.99
N LEU A 132 -20.81 2.51 -12.65
CA LEU A 132 -21.87 1.47 -12.64
C LEU A 132 -21.71 0.49 -11.47
N GLY A 133 -20.49 0.32 -10.98
CA GLY A 133 -20.18 -0.54 -9.83
C GLY A 133 -18.70 -0.61 -9.55
N HIS A 134 -18.36 -1.03 -8.35
CA HIS A 134 -16.97 -1.22 -7.93
C HIS A 134 -16.88 -2.34 -6.90
N SER A 135 -15.71 -2.94 -6.82
CA SER A 135 -15.33 -3.91 -5.81
C SER A 135 -13.82 -3.83 -5.59
N GLY A 136 -13.38 -4.01 -4.37
CA GLY A 136 -11.96 -3.99 -4.04
C GLY A 136 -11.61 -4.97 -2.94
N CYS A 137 -10.35 -5.41 -2.91
CA CYS A 137 -9.82 -6.24 -1.84
C CYS A 137 -8.43 -5.76 -1.41
N ARG A 138 -8.06 -6.13 -0.17
CA ARG A 138 -6.75 -5.80 0.42
C ARG A 138 -5.70 -6.85 0.05
N ILE A 139 -5.57 -7.11 -1.24
CA ILE A 139 -4.53 -7.96 -1.81
C ILE A 139 -3.91 -7.17 -2.96
N GLY A 140 -2.61 -6.99 -2.92
CA GLY A 140 -1.90 -6.24 -3.96
C GLY A 140 -0.52 -6.82 -4.23
N GLY A 141 0.28 -6.10 -4.99
CA GLY A 141 1.62 -6.53 -5.41
C GLY A 141 2.52 -6.94 -4.24
N ASN A 142 2.46 -6.24 -3.10
CA ASN A 142 3.23 -6.61 -1.92
C ASN A 142 2.88 -7.99 -1.38
N ASP A 143 1.60 -8.37 -1.42
CA ASP A 143 1.15 -9.67 -0.93
C ASP A 143 1.60 -10.79 -1.87
N LEU A 144 1.65 -10.51 -3.18
CA LEU A 144 2.20 -11.43 -4.18
C LEU A 144 3.70 -11.62 -3.99
N ASP A 145 4.46 -10.54 -3.78
CA ASP A 145 5.90 -10.59 -3.51
C ASP A 145 6.21 -11.36 -2.22
N ILE A 146 5.44 -11.10 -1.15
CA ILE A 146 5.54 -11.81 0.13
C ILE A 146 5.27 -13.31 -0.07
N ALA A 147 4.19 -13.65 -0.79
CA ALA A 147 3.82 -15.04 -1.05
C ALA A 147 4.90 -15.76 -1.88
N LEU A 148 5.47 -15.07 -2.87
CA LEU A 148 6.56 -15.58 -3.70
C LEU A 148 7.80 -15.84 -2.85
N ALA A 149 8.22 -14.85 -2.05
CA ALA A 149 9.37 -14.98 -1.16
C ALA A 149 9.16 -16.09 -0.13
N PHE A 150 7.98 -16.16 0.48
CA PHE A 150 7.66 -17.20 1.47
C PHE A 150 7.74 -18.61 0.88
N LYS A 151 7.13 -18.81 -0.30
CA LYS A 151 7.06 -20.14 -0.93
C LYS A 151 8.39 -20.60 -1.54
N ASN A 152 9.18 -19.69 -2.10
CA ASN A 152 10.36 -20.07 -2.89
C ASN A 152 11.68 -19.72 -2.23
N LEU A 153 11.78 -18.62 -1.47
CA LEU A 153 13.02 -18.23 -0.83
C LEU A 153 13.16 -18.80 0.58
N MET A 154 12.08 -18.82 1.38
CA MET A 154 12.17 -19.26 2.77
C MET A 154 12.60 -20.72 2.94
N PRO A 155 12.23 -21.67 2.07
CA PRO A 155 12.80 -23.02 2.11
C PRO A 155 14.33 -23.05 1.94
N LEU A 156 14.90 -22.13 1.14
CA LEU A 156 16.35 -22.02 0.97
C LEU A 156 17.04 -21.50 2.25
N LEU A 157 16.30 -20.84 3.12
CA LEU A 157 16.77 -20.35 4.41
C LEU A 157 16.39 -21.31 5.55
N GLY A 158 16.06 -22.57 5.25
CA GLY A 158 15.79 -23.63 6.22
C GLY A 158 14.35 -23.76 6.71
N MET A 159 13.38 -23.05 6.10
CA MET A 159 11.95 -23.24 6.40
C MET A 159 11.52 -24.66 6.06
N GLY A 160 10.77 -25.28 6.97
CA GLY A 160 10.31 -26.68 6.81
C GLY A 160 11.36 -27.71 7.16
N GLY A 161 12.53 -27.30 7.64
CA GLY A 161 13.58 -28.18 8.14
C GLY A 161 13.25 -28.73 9.54
N GLU A 162 14.17 -29.55 10.06
CA GLU A 162 14.06 -30.23 11.35
C GLU A 162 15.32 -30.01 12.19
N THR A 163 15.18 -30.19 13.50
CA THR A 163 16.32 -30.30 14.39
C THR A 163 17.03 -31.66 14.21
N GLU A 164 18.24 -31.79 14.75
CA GLU A 164 18.95 -33.09 14.83
C GLU A 164 18.11 -34.20 15.45
N LYS A 165 17.16 -33.85 16.32
CA LYS A 165 16.26 -34.79 16.99
C LYS A 165 14.98 -35.10 16.18
N GLY A 166 14.85 -34.59 14.95
CA GLY A 166 13.69 -34.80 14.09
C GLY A 166 12.46 -33.96 14.49
N ILE A 167 12.64 -32.86 15.25
CA ILE A 167 11.57 -31.94 15.61
C ILE A 167 11.51 -30.85 14.54
N ALA A 168 10.32 -30.65 13.97
CA ALA A 168 10.11 -29.61 12.94
C ALA A 168 10.45 -28.20 13.47
N LEU A 169 11.14 -27.40 12.65
CA LEU A 169 11.43 -26.02 12.97
C LEU A 169 10.14 -25.18 12.94
N PRO A 170 9.97 -24.17 13.83
CA PRO A 170 8.80 -23.30 13.83
C PRO A 170 8.74 -22.45 12.57
N ILE A 171 7.58 -22.33 11.95
CA ILE A 171 7.39 -21.57 10.68
C ILE A 171 7.38 -20.05 10.90
N LEU A 172 6.94 -19.58 12.08
CA LEU A 172 6.67 -18.18 12.36
C LEU A 172 7.85 -17.23 12.11
N PRO A 173 9.11 -17.55 12.47
CA PRO A 173 10.25 -16.68 12.17
C PRO A 173 10.44 -16.41 10.66
N TRP A 174 10.18 -17.40 9.81
CA TRP A 174 10.27 -17.25 8.35
C TRP A 174 9.13 -16.41 7.78
N TRP A 175 7.90 -16.61 8.30
CA TRP A 175 6.77 -15.75 7.93
C TRP A 175 7.03 -14.29 8.32
N ASN A 176 7.41 -14.06 9.57
CA ASN A 176 7.69 -12.72 10.08
C ASN A 176 8.84 -12.02 9.32
N ALA A 177 9.80 -12.79 8.79
CA ALA A 177 10.90 -12.26 7.98
C ALA A 177 10.42 -11.62 6.67
N VAL A 178 9.37 -12.15 6.04
CA VAL A 178 8.87 -11.68 4.74
C VAL A 178 7.62 -10.82 4.83
N ALA A 179 6.90 -10.82 5.94
CA ALA A 179 5.66 -10.06 6.14
C ALA A 179 5.95 -8.55 6.30
N ILE A 180 6.53 -7.92 5.26
CA ILE A 180 7.01 -6.53 5.30
C ILE A 180 5.89 -5.49 5.36
N ASN A 181 4.66 -5.87 5.07
CA ASN A 181 3.45 -5.03 5.18
C ASN A 181 2.73 -5.19 6.53
N ASP A 182 3.23 -6.05 7.42
CA ASP A 182 2.69 -6.30 8.78
C ASP A 182 3.67 -5.77 9.83
N VAL A 183 3.35 -4.61 10.40
CA VAL A 183 4.20 -3.93 11.41
C VAL A 183 4.42 -4.77 12.66
N PRO A 184 3.40 -5.41 13.27
CA PRO A 184 3.58 -6.39 14.34
C PRO A 184 4.55 -7.52 13.99
N ALA A 185 4.37 -8.19 12.87
CA ALA A 185 5.23 -9.29 12.42
C ALA A 185 6.70 -8.83 12.26
N GLN A 186 6.91 -7.65 11.65
CA GLN A 186 8.26 -7.08 11.52
C GLN A 186 8.87 -6.69 12.88
N SER A 187 8.08 -6.14 13.80
CA SER A 187 8.53 -5.85 15.16
C SER A 187 8.96 -7.12 15.89
N ASP A 188 8.17 -8.19 15.79
CA ASP A 188 8.48 -9.49 16.37
C ASP A 188 9.73 -10.10 15.73
N PHE A 189 9.83 -10.06 14.40
CA PHE A 189 11.01 -10.58 13.71
C PHE A 189 12.29 -9.93 14.20
N TYR A 190 12.31 -8.60 14.33
CA TYR A 190 13.51 -7.86 14.76
C TYR A 190 13.67 -7.71 16.27
N SER A 191 12.85 -8.38 17.06
CA SER A 191 12.95 -8.40 18.51
C SER A 191 14.20 -9.15 18.99
N SER A 192 14.69 -8.78 20.18
CA SER A 192 15.80 -9.50 20.83
C SER A 192 15.43 -10.93 21.23
N ALA A 193 14.14 -11.18 21.48
CA ALA A 193 13.62 -12.52 21.77
C ALA A 193 13.76 -13.44 20.55
N ASN A 194 13.35 -12.97 19.37
CA ASN A 194 13.50 -13.72 18.12
C ASN A 194 15.01 -13.90 17.77
N GLY A 195 15.85 -12.90 18.05
CA GLY A 195 17.30 -13.05 17.87
C GLY A 195 17.91 -14.20 18.67
N ARG A 196 17.46 -14.39 19.94
CA ARG A 196 17.85 -15.56 20.76
C ARG A 196 17.32 -16.85 20.15
N LEU A 197 16.04 -16.88 19.77
CA LEU A 197 15.43 -18.04 19.11
C LEU A 197 16.21 -18.44 17.86
N LEU A 198 16.58 -17.51 17.00
CA LEU A 198 17.37 -17.79 15.79
C LEU A 198 18.75 -18.37 16.11
N ASN A 199 19.41 -17.90 17.19
CA ASN A 199 20.68 -18.50 17.66
C ASN A 199 20.49 -19.98 18.07
N ASP A 200 19.39 -20.27 18.80
CA ASP A 200 19.09 -21.65 19.23
C ASP A 200 18.73 -22.53 18.02
N LEU A 201 17.94 -21.99 17.06
CA LEU A 201 17.60 -22.74 15.86
C LEU A 201 18.82 -23.04 14.99
N VAL A 202 19.78 -22.12 14.84
CA VAL A 202 21.04 -22.38 14.12
C VAL A 202 21.83 -23.50 14.80
N ARG A 203 21.86 -23.52 16.15
CA ARG A 203 22.59 -24.57 16.90
C ARG A 203 21.94 -25.94 16.77
N ASP A 204 20.60 -26.00 16.78
CA ASP A 204 19.86 -27.24 16.92
C ASP A 204 19.35 -27.82 15.58
N ALA A 205 19.40 -27.05 14.48
CA ALA A 205 18.94 -27.46 13.16
C ALA A 205 19.86 -28.51 12.51
N ARG A 206 19.28 -29.43 11.77
CA ARG A 206 19.99 -30.43 10.94
C ARG A 206 20.76 -29.78 9.79
N GLU A 207 20.29 -28.61 9.29
CA GLU A 207 20.94 -27.78 8.23
C GLU A 207 21.20 -26.37 8.75
N PRO A 208 22.16 -26.21 9.69
CA PRO A 208 22.40 -24.94 10.37
C PRO A 208 22.82 -23.80 9.44
N GLU A 209 23.49 -24.11 8.34
CA GLU A 209 23.94 -23.13 7.32
C GLU A 209 22.75 -22.43 6.66
N LYS A 210 21.63 -23.14 6.42
CA LYS A 210 20.42 -22.53 5.87
C LYS A 210 19.77 -21.58 6.89
N VAL A 211 19.63 -22.01 8.15
CA VAL A 211 19.05 -21.17 9.21
C VAL A 211 19.92 -19.96 9.51
N ALA A 212 21.25 -20.09 9.36
CA ALA A 212 22.18 -18.97 9.49
C ALA A 212 21.93 -17.87 8.44
N LEU A 213 21.40 -18.21 7.25
CA LEU A 213 20.97 -17.20 6.27
C LEU A 213 19.79 -16.38 6.78
N LEU A 214 18.80 -17.00 7.42
CA LEU A 214 17.69 -16.27 8.05
C LEU A 214 18.20 -15.38 9.18
N GLN A 215 19.14 -15.88 9.99
CA GLN A 215 19.78 -15.07 11.03
C GLN A 215 20.54 -13.86 10.44
N LYS A 216 21.16 -14.01 9.27
CA LYS A 216 21.79 -12.90 8.54
C LYS A 216 20.76 -11.85 8.10
N VAL A 217 19.58 -12.28 7.60
CA VAL A 217 18.46 -11.38 7.29
C VAL A 217 18.07 -10.56 8.52
N TRP A 218 17.94 -11.21 9.68
CA TRP A 218 17.64 -10.56 10.94
C TRP A 218 18.72 -9.54 11.34
N ARG A 219 19.98 -9.95 11.36
CA ARG A 219 21.12 -9.10 11.80
C ARG A 219 21.31 -7.87 10.93
N GLN A 220 21.13 -8.01 9.63
CA GLN A 220 21.39 -6.95 8.65
C GLN A 220 20.12 -6.20 8.23
N ARG A 221 18.97 -6.49 8.84
CA ARG A 221 17.67 -5.89 8.55
C ARG A 221 17.29 -5.96 7.06
N LEU A 222 17.38 -7.14 6.47
CA LEU A 222 17.25 -7.34 5.03
C LEU A 222 15.84 -7.75 4.56
N SER A 223 14.83 -7.87 5.43
CA SER A 223 13.46 -8.31 5.08
C SER A 223 12.92 -7.60 3.85
N TYR A 224 12.99 -6.28 3.83
CA TYR A 224 12.49 -5.47 2.72
C TYR A 224 13.25 -5.75 1.40
N ARG A 225 14.57 -5.86 1.47
CA ARG A 225 15.38 -6.19 0.28
C ARG A 225 15.12 -7.61 -0.23
N LEU A 226 14.89 -8.55 0.68
CA LEU A 226 14.64 -9.95 0.34
C LEU A 226 13.31 -10.12 -0.42
N VAL A 227 12.30 -9.33 -0.08
CA VAL A 227 10.96 -9.41 -0.72
C VAL A 227 10.90 -8.57 -1.99
N ARG A 228 11.69 -7.49 -2.11
CA ARG A 228 11.64 -6.52 -3.19
C ARG A 228 12.82 -6.58 -4.17
N SER A 229 13.67 -7.59 -4.07
CA SER A 229 14.75 -7.88 -5.03
C SER A 229 14.21 -8.83 -6.11
#